data_cdf25496aaad8399039ae414a3bba6db
#
_entry.id   cdf25496aaad8399039ae414a3bba6db
#
_cell.length_a   1.000
_cell.length_b   1.000
_cell.length_c   1.000
_cell.angle_alpha   90.00
_cell.angle_beta   90.00
_cell.angle_gamma   90.00
#
_symmetry.space_group_name_H-M   'P 1'
#
loop_
_entity.id
_entity.type
_entity.pdbx_description
1 polymer ?
#
loop_
_entity_poly.entity_id
_entity_poly.type
_entity_poly.pdbx_seq_one_letter_code
_entity_poly.pdbx_strand_id
1 'polypeptide(L)'
;MRVAYRNAAARTETMLPIIRQIFNEWAWMTPLLLVVAIVMSVATVAAVLLDRRSRSQSAMSWVLLVVVAPFVGPIVYLFVGRAWLSGKRSRSYARVAQERAEFRRRDEASGAAADRRAARERVQSALAIEQRRLAVQAASISGDFPIGGNDIEIFDEAEALFERMAEDIDRAERHVHVEFYIALDDATSCHVFSALEAAARRGIPCRLLLDGLGSRAFLKSQRHRELLAAGVQVVEALPVGFLRRRFGRIDLRNHRKIVVIDGSVGYIGSHNLASKDFKVKERYAPWIDATMRVRGPVANDLQKIFVEDWYLETDEELVNLIALGVRDGTDPAIAQVLGTGPATYESAMPQLILSLVHLAEEEVILTTPYFVPDEPALASLLTTARRGVRTVLVVPEHNDSMLVKLASRKFYQRLLEAGVEIWQYRGGLLHAKTIVVDGRTSLMTSANLDRRSFELNLEASLVVYDAEVTRRLRAVQEGYLRKSKRVEPSEWYARPAWKRLIENAVGLMSPLL
;
A
#
# COMPACT_ATOMS: atom_id res chain seq x y z
N MET A 1 55.91 -17.88 -26.98
CA MET A 1 55.65 -16.74 -26.07
C MET A 1 56.02 -15.37 -26.66
N ARG A 2 57.16 -15.21 -27.34
CA ARG A 2 57.61 -13.88 -27.90
C ARG A 2 56.75 -13.33 -29.06
N VAL A 3 56.09 -14.18 -29.86
CA VAL A 3 55.23 -13.77 -31.00
C VAL A 3 53.89 -13.22 -30.53
N ALA A 4 53.29 -13.77 -29.45
CA ALA A 4 52.02 -13.29 -28.88
C ALA A 4 52.16 -11.89 -28.24
N TYR A 5 53.30 -11.60 -27.64
CA TYR A 5 53.56 -10.27 -27.05
C TYR A 5 53.79 -9.17 -28.12
N ARG A 6 54.39 -9.49 -29.26
CA ARG A 6 54.58 -8.56 -30.39
C ARG A 6 53.24 -8.20 -31.06
N ASN A 7 52.30 -9.16 -31.16
CA ASN A 7 50.97 -8.91 -31.74
C ASN A 7 50.04 -8.13 -30.81
N ALA A 8 50.21 -8.25 -29.50
CA ALA A 8 49.46 -7.44 -28.51
C ALA A 8 49.96 -5.99 -28.49
N ALA A 9 51.27 -5.77 -28.53
CA ALA A 9 51.87 -4.44 -28.60
C ALA A 9 51.50 -3.68 -29.89
N ALA A 10 51.55 -4.35 -31.05
CA ALA A 10 51.15 -3.75 -32.33
C ALA A 10 49.67 -3.40 -32.40
N ARG A 11 48.77 -4.15 -31.72
CA ARG A 11 47.35 -3.81 -31.63
C ARG A 11 47.10 -2.62 -30.71
N THR A 12 47.89 -2.44 -29.65
CA THR A 12 47.77 -1.28 -28.75
C THR A 12 48.28 0.00 -29.43
N GLU A 13 49.35 -0.07 -30.23
CA GLU A 13 49.88 1.07 -30.98
C GLU A 13 48.93 1.58 -32.08
N THR A 14 48.14 0.68 -32.69
CA THR A 14 47.11 1.05 -33.70
C THR A 14 45.80 1.52 -33.09
N MET A 15 45.45 1.09 -31.89
CA MET A 15 44.22 1.53 -31.22
C MET A 15 44.35 2.90 -30.55
N LEU A 16 45.50 3.26 -30.03
CA LEU A 16 45.73 4.55 -29.34
C LEU A 16 45.45 5.78 -30.22
N PRO A 17 45.91 5.85 -31.49
CA PRO A 17 45.59 7.00 -32.36
C PRO A 17 44.11 7.05 -32.73
N ILE A 18 43.45 5.92 -32.94
CA ILE A 18 42.01 5.84 -33.25
C ILE A 18 41.20 6.34 -32.04
N ILE A 19 41.52 5.88 -30.83
CA ILE A 19 40.89 6.36 -29.59
C ILE A 19 41.13 7.85 -29.41
N ARG A 20 42.34 8.35 -29.69
CA ARG A 20 42.70 9.76 -29.61
C ARG A 20 41.97 10.61 -30.66
N GLN A 21 41.78 10.09 -31.86
CA GLN A 21 41.01 10.74 -32.92
C GLN A 21 39.54 10.83 -32.54
N ILE A 22 38.95 9.74 -32.06
CA ILE A 22 37.57 9.72 -31.54
C ILE A 22 37.43 10.74 -30.39
N PHE A 23 38.35 10.76 -29.43
CA PHE A 23 38.31 11.74 -28.33
C PHE A 23 38.41 13.18 -28.82
N ASN A 24 39.24 13.47 -29.82
CA ASN A 24 39.40 14.81 -30.40
C ASN A 24 38.16 15.22 -31.23
N GLU A 25 37.60 14.30 -31.99
CA GLU A 25 36.36 14.57 -32.75
C GLU A 25 35.13 14.84 -31.86
N TRP A 26 35.13 14.33 -30.62
CA TRP A 26 34.06 14.53 -29.65
C TRP A 26 34.38 15.59 -28.60
N ALA A 27 35.60 16.14 -28.61
CA ALA A 27 36.05 17.15 -27.62
C ALA A 27 35.16 18.40 -27.59
N TRP A 28 34.59 18.82 -28.72
CA TRP A 28 33.67 19.94 -28.80
C TRP A 28 32.29 19.67 -28.14
N MET A 29 31.89 18.37 -28.00
CA MET A 29 30.65 18.03 -27.32
C MET A 29 30.76 18.13 -25.79
N THR A 30 31.98 18.07 -25.25
CA THR A 30 32.21 18.10 -23.79
C THR A 30 31.67 19.39 -23.14
N PRO A 31 31.96 20.61 -23.66
CA PRO A 31 31.42 21.84 -23.10
C PRO A 31 29.89 21.93 -23.31
N LEU A 32 29.37 21.45 -24.43
CA LEU A 32 27.92 21.42 -24.66
C LEU A 32 27.21 20.50 -23.66
N LEU A 33 27.73 19.30 -23.45
CA LEU A 33 27.20 18.35 -22.45
C LEU A 33 27.26 18.91 -21.04
N LEU A 34 28.36 19.63 -20.71
CA LEU A 34 28.49 20.29 -19.41
C LEU A 34 27.43 21.38 -19.21
N VAL A 35 27.21 22.23 -20.22
CA VAL A 35 26.17 23.26 -20.18
C VAL A 35 24.79 22.63 -20.02
N VAL A 36 24.49 21.58 -20.78
CA VAL A 36 23.21 20.83 -20.67
C VAL A 36 23.07 20.26 -19.25
N ALA A 37 24.11 19.66 -18.69
CA ALA A 37 24.06 19.10 -17.33
C ALA A 37 23.81 20.19 -16.28
N ILE A 38 24.47 21.34 -16.40
CA ILE A 38 24.29 22.49 -15.50
C ILE A 38 22.85 23.01 -15.60
N VAL A 39 22.34 23.22 -16.80
CA VAL A 39 20.97 23.69 -17.01
C VAL A 39 19.95 22.70 -16.44
N MET A 40 20.11 21.41 -16.72
CA MET A 40 19.25 20.36 -16.17
C MET A 40 19.32 20.33 -14.64
N SER A 41 20.52 20.45 -14.06
CA SER A 41 20.70 20.44 -12.62
C SER A 41 20.04 21.65 -11.96
N VAL A 42 20.27 22.86 -12.49
CA VAL A 42 19.64 24.09 -11.98
C VAL A 42 18.12 24.02 -12.10
N ALA A 43 17.60 23.59 -13.26
CA ALA A 43 16.16 23.42 -13.46
C ALA A 43 15.57 22.40 -12.49
N THR A 44 16.28 21.29 -12.23
CA THR A 44 15.83 20.25 -11.29
C THR A 44 15.85 20.76 -9.85
N VAL A 45 16.93 21.43 -9.43
CA VAL A 45 17.01 22.04 -8.09
C VAL A 45 15.90 23.05 -7.89
N ALA A 46 15.66 23.91 -8.87
CA ALA A 46 14.54 24.86 -8.84
C ALA A 46 13.20 24.15 -8.71
N ALA A 47 12.98 23.07 -9.50
CA ALA A 47 11.75 22.27 -9.42
C ALA A 47 11.57 21.60 -8.04
N VAL A 48 12.65 21.11 -7.43
CA VAL A 48 12.65 20.55 -6.06
C VAL A 48 12.28 21.62 -5.03
N LEU A 49 12.88 22.80 -5.11
CA LEU A 49 12.64 23.89 -4.15
C LEU A 49 11.28 24.56 -4.30
N LEU A 50 10.72 24.58 -5.50
CA LEU A 50 9.39 25.12 -5.78
C LEU A 50 8.26 24.11 -5.49
N ASP A 51 8.59 22.86 -5.25
CA ASP A 51 7.59 21.85 -4.93
C ASP A 51 7.09 22.00 -3.49
N ARG A 52 5.90 22.59 -3.35
CA ARG A 52 5.23 22.83 -2.04
C ARG A 52 4.92 21.54 -1.27
N ARG A 53 4.92 20.38 -1.95
CA ARG A 53 4.65 19.07 -1.35
C ARG A 53 5.92 18.33 -0.94
N SER A 54 7.11 18.88 -1.27
CA SER A 54 8.38 18.24 -0.94
C SER A 54 8.72 18.47 0.53
N ARG A 55 8.89 17.36 1.27
CA ARG A 55 9.42 17.41 2.64
C ARG A 55 10.90 17.80 2.60
N SER A 56 11.35 18.61 3.56
CA SER A 56 12.73 19.15 3.61
C SER A 56 13.82 18.07 3.47
N GLN A 57 13.64 16.91 4.11
CA GLN A 57 14.61 15.79 4.01
C GLN A 57 14.69 15.20 2.60
N SER A 58 13.56 15.06 1.91
CA SER A 58 13.52 14.58 0.53
C SER A 58 14.12 15.61 -0.43
N ALA A 59 13.80 16.89 -0.24
CA ALA A 59 14.36 17.96 -1.04
C ALA A 59 15.90 17.97 -0.94
N MET A 60 16.45 17.88 0.28
CA MET A 60 17.89 17.80 0.49
C MET A 60 18.52 16.58 -0.20
N SER A 61 17.90 15.41 -0.10
CA SER A 61 18.39 14.19 -0.75
C SER A 61 18.43 14.33 -2.27
N TRP A 62 17.39 14.93 -2.87
CA TRP A 62 17.33 15.20 -4.31
C TRP A 62 18.36 16.24 -4.75
N VAL A 63 18.51 17.34 -4.01
CA VAL A 63 19.52 18.36 -4.30
C VAL A 63 20.92 17.75 -4.24
N LEU A 64 21.20 16.95 -3.20
CA LEU A 64 22.51 16.27 -3.06
C LEU A 64 22.76 15.32 -4.23
N LEU A 65 21.77 14.50 -4.62
CA LEU A 65 21.90 13.58 -5.76
C LEU A 65 22.19 14.33 -7.07
N VAL A 66 21.50 15.45 -7.31
CA VAL A 66 21.70 16.27 -8.52
C VAL A 66 23.09 16.92 -8.54
N VAL A 67 23.59 17.38 -7.38
CA VAL A 67 24.92 17.98 -7.28
C VAL A 67 26.02 16.94 -7.47
N VAL A 68 25.88 15.75 -6.86
CA VAL A 68 26.88 14.67 -6.94
C VAL A 68 26.88 13.99 -8.32
N ALA A 69 25.71 13.89 -8.95
CA ALA A 69 25.53 13.21 -10.24
C ALA A 69 24.73 14.08 -11.23
N PRO A 70 25.35 15.15 -11.79
CA PRO A 70 24.64 16.20 -12.55
C PRO A 70 23.97 15.74 -13.84
N PHE A 71 24.31 14.56 -14.38
CA PHE A 71 23.61 13.94 -15.51
C PHE A 71 22.53 12.95 -15.05
N VAL A 72 22.87 12.12 -14.07
CA VAL A 72 21.99 11.04 -13.61
C VAL A 72 20.91 11.57 -12.67
N GLY A 73 21.26 12.45 -11.75
CA GLY A 73 20.37 13.03 -10.75
C GLY A 73 19.11 13.66 -11.34
N PRO A 74 19.23 14.59 -12.32
CA PRO A 74 18.07 15.18 -12.98
C PRO A 74 17.20 14.16 -13.71
N ILE A 75 17.81 13.17 -14.38
CA ILE A 75 17.10 12.09 -15.06
C ILE A 75 16.32 11.25 -14.05
N VAL A 76 16.96 10.80 -12.97
CA VAL A 76 16.31 10.02 -11.92
C VAL A 76 15.18 10.84 -11.26
N TYR A 77 15.42 12.13 -10.98
CA TYR A 77 14.38 13.01 -10.44
C TYR A 77 13.16 13.12 -11.35
N LEU A 78 13.38 13.24 -12.66
CA LEU A 78 12.30 13.30 -13.64
C LEU A 78 11.40 12.05 -13.63
N PHE A 79 11.97 10.89 -13.28
CA PHE A 79 11.25 9.61 -13.28
C PHE A 79 10.64 9.24 -11.92
N VAL A 80 11.30 9.62 -10.84
CA VAL A 80 11.00 9.13 -9.49
C VAL A 80 10.83 10.26 -8.47
N GLY A 81 11.35 11.48 -8.78
CA GLY A 81 11.45 12.56 -7.80
C GLY A 81 10.13 13.25 -7.44
N ARG A 82 9.19 13.33 -8.35
CA ARG A 82 7.93 14.04 -8.15
C ARG A 82 6.74 13.11 -8.35
N ALA A 83 5.76 13.17 -7.45
CA ALA A 83 4.49 12.47 -7.63
C ALA A 83 3.65 13.13 -8.75
N TRP A 84 4.08 12.97 -10.00
CA TRP A 84 3.33 13.46 -11.15
C TRP A 84 2.21 12.48 -11.47
N LEU A 85 1.00 12.91 -11.20
CA LEU A 85 -0.14 12.37 -11.91
C LEU A 85 -0.12 12.97 -13.31
N SER A 86 -0.27 12.16 -14.36
CA SER A 86 -0.41 12.70 -15.71
C SER A 86 -1.59 13.68 -15.75
N GLY A 87 -1.55 14.64 -16.68
CA GLY A 87 -2.64 15.61 -16.81
C GLY A 87 -4.01 14.95 -17.08
N LYS A 88 -4.04 13.77 -17.74
CA LYS A 88 -5.27 12.96 -17.90
C LYS A 88 -5.72 12.44 -16.53
N ARG A 89 -4.83 11.78 -15.79
CA ARG A 89 -5.16 11.15 -14.50
C ARG A 89 -5.52 12.20 -13.44
N SER A 90 -4.83 13.34 -13.42
CA SER A 90 -5.18 14.46 -12.53
C SER A 90 -6.59 15.00 -12.79
N ARG A 91 -7.01 15.08 -14.08
CA ARG A 91 -8.37 15.46 -14.45
C ARG A 91 -9.40 14.40 -14.06
N SER A 92 -9.07 13.11 -14.22
CA SER A 92 -9.96 12.03 -13.80
C SER A 92 -10.15 12.04 -12.28
N TYR A 93 -9.10 12.26 -11.49
CA TYR A 93 -9.23 12.43 -10.03
C TYR A 93 -10.08 13.66 -9.64
N ALA A 94 -9.89 14.78 -10.34
CA ALA A 94 -10.71 15.97 -10.10
C ALA A 94 -12.20 15.70 -10.41
N ARG A 95 -12.48 14.94 -11.46
CA ARG A 95 -13.84 14.53 -11.82
C ARG A 95 -14.44 13.58 -10.77
N VAL A 96 -13.71 12.55 -10.34
CA VAL A 96 -14.11 11.67 -9.22
C VAL A 96 -14.44 12.49 -7.97
N ALA A 97 -13.60 13.48 -7.62
CA ALA A 97 -13.85 14.35 -6.47
C ALA A 97 -15.14 15.19 -6.64
N GLN A 98 -15.43 15.66 -7.86
CA GLN A 98 -16.69 16.35 -8.19
C GLN A 98 -17.89 15.42 -8.08
N GLU A 99 -17.80 14.23 -8.65
CA GLU A 99 -18.86 13.21 -8.58
C GLU A 99 -19.16 12.77 -7.16
N ARG A 100 -18.12 12.60 -6.31
CA ARG A 100 -18.28 12.37 -4.87
C ARG A 100 -19.04 13.53 -4.19
N ALA A 101 -18.70 14.76 -4.54
CA ALA A 101 -19.39 15.94 -3.97
C ALA A 101 -20.85 16.02 -4.43
N GLU A 102 -21.13 15.71 -5.68
CA GLU A 102 -22.50 15.64 -6.22
C GLU A 102 -23.29 14.48 -5.61
N PHE A 103 -22.67 13.29 -5.51
CA PHE A 103 -23.29 12.13 -4.83
C PHE A 103 -23.69 12.49 -3.41
N ARG A 104 -22.78 13.13 -2.63
CA ARG A 104 -23.09 13.60 -1.26
C ARG A 104 -24.25 14.59 -1.23
N ARG A 105 -24.29 15.57 -2.15
CA ARG A 105 -25.41 16.53 -2.23
C ARG A 105 -26.73 15.85 -2.54
N ARG A 106 -26.76 14.90 -3.50
CA ARG A 106 -27.95 14.11 -3.83
C ARG A 106 -28.40 13.27 -2.64
N ASP A 107 -27.44 12.67 -1.97
CA ASP A 107 -27.65 11.87 -0.79
C ASP A 107 -28.18 12.71 0.38
N GLU A 108 -27.66 13.92 0.63
CA GLU A 108 -28.16 14.88 1.61
C GLU A 108 -29.55 15.43 1.27
N ALA A 109 -29.85 15.60 0.00
CA ALA A 109 -31.16 16.06 -0.48
C ALA A 109 -32.22 14.93 -0.51
N SER A 110 -31.82 13.68 -0.35
CA SER A 110 -32.73 12.55 -0.33
C SER A 110 -33.56 12.50 0.95
N GLY A 111 -34.78 11.93 0.90
CA GLY A 111 -35.64 11.73 2.09
C GLY A 111 -34.96 10.94 3.22
N ALA A 112 -33.90 10.18 2.92
CA ALA A 112 -33.11 9.42 3.88
C ALA A 112 -32.07 10.25 4.67
N ALA A 113 -31.95 11.55 4.43
CA ALA A 113 -30.95 12.40 5.11
C ALA A 113 -31.17 12.47 6.63
N ALA A 114 -32.43 12.52 7.07
CA ALA A 114 -32.79 12.53 8.49
C ALA A 114 -32.41 11.19 9.16
N ASP A 115 -32.72 10.07 8.51
CA ASP A 115 -32.39 8.74 9.03
C ASP A 115 -30.89 8.52 9.14
N ARG A 116 -30.12 9.00 8.16
CA ARG A 116 -28.65 8.98 8.23
C ARG A 116 -28.08 9.82 9.36
N ARG A 117 -28.64 11.02 9.58
CA ARG A 117 -28.22 11.87 10.70
C ARG A 117 -28.47 11.15 12.02
N ALA A 118 -29.65 10.58 12.19
CA ALA A 118 -30.00 9.81 13.38
C ALA A 118 -29.12 8.54 13.53
N ALA A 119 -28.82 7.81 12.46
CA ALA A 119 -27.91 6.69 12.49
C ALA A 119 -26.47 7.12 12.87
N ARG A 120 -25.98 8.23 12.31
CA ARG A 120 -24.67 8.81 12.64
C ARG A 120 -24.61 9.23 14.12
N GLU A 121 -25.66 9.86 14.65
CA GLU A 121 -25.74 10.24 16.06
C GLU A 121 -25.74 9.03 16.98
N ARG A 122 -26.46 7.95 16.62
CA ARG A 122 -26.42 6.67 17.34
C ARG A 122 -25.01 6.09 17.38
N VAL A 123 -24.33 6.01 16.22
CA VAL A 123 -22.96 5.51 16.14
C VAL A 123 -22.01 6.38 16.95
N GLN A 124 -22.11 7.71 16.83
CA GLN A 124 -21.28 8.62 17.61
C GLN A 124 -21.49 8.49 19.11
N SER A 125 -22.73 8.25 19.57
CA SER A 125 -23.00 8.04 21.00
C SER A 125 -22.48 6.70 21.51
N ALA A 126 -22.40 5.68 20.67
CA ALA A 126 -21.85 4.36 21.01
C ALA A 126 -20.32 4.35 21.12
N LEU A 127 -19.63 5.28 20.46
CA LEU A 127 -18.16 5.38 20.48
C LEU A 127 -17.66 6.09 21.74
N ALA A 128 -16.53 5.65 22.30
CA ALA A 128 -15.77 6.40 23.29
C ALA A 128 -15.29 7.75 22.73
N ILE A 129 -15.00 8.72 23.60
CA ILE A 129 -14.60 10.08 23.17
C ILE A 129 -13.37 10.04 22.27
N GLU A 130 -12.38 9.21 22.61
CA GLU A 130 -11.14 9.03 21.87
C GLU A 130 -11.43 8.44 20.49
N GLN A 131 -12.28 7.40 20.43
CA GLN A 131 -12.72 6.80 19.17
C GLN A 131 -13.47 7.78 18.28
N ARG A 132 -14.30 8.67 18.85
CA ARG A 132 -14.99 9.73 18.08
C ARG A 132 -14.01 10.68 17.41
N ARG A 133 -12.93 11.07 18.11
CA ARG A 133 -11.89 11.94 17.54
C ARG A 133 -11.18 11.27 16.37
N LEU A 134 -10.82 9.99 16.53
CA LEU A 134 -10.25 9.19 15.45
C LEU A 134 -11.23 9.08 14.26
N ALA A 135 -12.50 8.80 14.53
CA ALA A 135 -13.55 8.67 13.51
C ALA A 135 -13.76 9.97 12.71
N VAL A 136 -13.71 11.12 13.36
CA VAL A 136 -13.78 12.45 12.69
C VAL A 136 -12.56 12.68 11.81
N GLN A 137 -11.36 12.34 12.30
CA GLN A 137 -10.14 12.45 11.50
C GLN A 137 -10.18 11.50 10.31
N ALA A 138 -10.57 10.24 10.51
CA ALA A 138 -10.71 9.26 9.42
C ALA A 138 -11.75 9.74 8.39
N ALA A 139 -12.85 10.34 8.82
CA ALA A 139 -13.85 10.95 7.93
C ALA A 139 -13.29 12.16 7.16
N SER A 140 -12.33 12.89 7.69
CA SER A 140 -11.65 13.96 6.93
C SER A 140 -10.80 13.43 5.77
N ILE A 141 -10.38 12.15 5.84
CA ILE A 141 -9.62 11.46 4.79
C ILE A 141 -10.55 10.89 3.73
N SER A 142 -11.53 10.09 4.14
CA SER A 142 -12.43 9.35 3.23
C SER A 142 -13.66 10.15 2.79
N GLY A 143 -14.12 11.07 3.64
CA GLY A 143 -15.42 11.74 3.52
C GLY A 143 -16.58 10.91 4.08
N ASP A 144 -16.33 9.67 4.53
CA ASP A 144 -17.33 8.76 5.08
C ASP A 144 -17.15 8.63 6.59
N PHE A 145 -18.27 8.54 7.33
CA PHE A 145 -18.29 8.35 8.78
C PHE A 145 -18.39 6.87 9.13
N PRO A 146 -18.01 6.46 10.36
CA PRO A 146 -18.18 5.09 10.79
C PRO A 146 -19.65 4.67 10.75
N ILE A 147 -19.88 3.43 10.36
CA ILE A 147 -21.21 2.85 10.19
C ILE A 147 -21.29 1.59 11.06
N GLY A 148 -22.39 1.45 11.83
CA GLY A 148 -22.75 0.24 12.55
C GLY A 148 -23.47 -0.77 11.68
N GLY A 149 -23.87 -1.89 12.26
CA GLY A 149 -24.64 -2.91 11.57
C GLY A 149 -23.81 -3.89 10.75
N ASN A 150 -22.55 -4.09 11.10
CA ASN A 150 -21.66 -4.97 10.34
C ASN A 150 -21.35 -6.26 11.11
N ASP A 151 -21.34 -7.38 10.39
CA ASP A 151 -20.73 -8.64 10.80
C ASP A 151 -19.32 -8.73 10.19
N ILE A 152 -18.31 -9.02 11.01
CA ILE A 152 -16.91 -9.01 10.57
C ILE A 152 -16.25 -10.33 10.97
N GLU A 153 -15.79 -11.07 9.97
CA GLU A 153 -14.99 -12.29 10.11
C GLU A 153 -13.51 -11.99 9.80
N ILE A 154 -12.58 -12.70 10.44
CA ILE A 154 -11.14 -12.51 10.23
C ILE A 154 -10.55 -13.81 9.70
N PHE A 155 -9.77 -13.71 8.63
CA PHE A 155 -9.06 -14.82 7.99
C PHE A 155 -7.56 -14.55 8.01
N ASP A 156 -6.79 -15.49 8.54
CA ASP A 156 -5.32 -15.52 8.56
C ASP A 156 -4.71 -16.68 7.76
N GLU A 157 -5.58 -17.50 7.14
CA GLU A 157 -5.21 -18.59 6.24
C GLU A 157 -5.83 -18.38 4.85
N ALA A 158 -4.98 -18.40 3.82
CA ALA A 158 -5.39 -18.09 2.44
C ALA A 158 -6.41 -19.09 1.88
N GLU A 159 -6.26 -20.37 2.20
CA GLU A 159 -7.15 -21.45 1.76
C GLU A 159 -8.59 -21.18 2.23
N ALA A 160 -8.78 -21.01 3.53
CA ALA A 160 -10.11 -20.74 4.12
C ALA A 160 -10.72 -19.41 3.60
N LEU A 161 -9.87 -18.39 3.40
CA LEU A 161 -10.29 -17.10 2.84
C LEU A 161 -10.85 -17.28 1.42
N PHE A 162 -10.14 -17.96 0.54
CA PHE A 162 -10.53 -18.03 -0.87
C PHE A 162 -11.66 -19.03 -1.10
N GLU A 163 -11.77 -20.08 -0.30
CA GLU A 163 -12.96 -20.93 -0.27
C GLU A 163 -14.22 -20.12 0.12
N ARG A 164 -14.12 -19.35 1.21
CA ARG A 164 -15.22 -18.49 1.66
C ARG A 164 -15.57 -17.40 0.63
N MET A 165 -14.57 -16.82 0.01
CA MET A 165 -14.76 -15.82 -1.05
C MET A 165 -15.45 -16.42 -2.28
N ALA A 166 -15.07 -17.64 -2.68
CA ALA A 166 -15.71 -18.37 -3.77
C ALA A 166 -17.19 -18.68 -3.46
N GLU A 167 -17.48 -19.13 -2.23
CA GLU A 167 -18.86 -19.34 -1.79
C GLU A 167 -19.73 -18.08 -1.86
N ASP A 168 -19.18 -16.92 -1.45
CA ASP A 168 -19.91 -15.66 -1.52
C ASP A 168 -20.10 -15.20 -2.98
N ILE A 169 -19.11 -15.42 -3.86
CA ILE A 169 -19.23 -15.15 -5.30
C ILE A 169 -20.29 -16.05 -5.96
N ASP A 170 -20.37 -17.33 -5.55
CA ASP A 170 -21.38 -18.26 -6.06
C ASP A 170 -22.80 -17.84 -5.69
N ARG A 171 -22.98 -17.11 -4.57
CA ARG A 171 -24.26 -16.56 -4.12
C ARG A 171 -24.57 -15.16 -4.68
N ALA A 172 -23.68 -14.60 -5.50
CA ALA A 172 -23.87 -13.27 -6.07
C ALA A 172 -25.10 -13.21 -6.99
N GLU A 173 -25.91 -12.14 -6.82
CA GLU A 173 -27.15 -11.90 -7.56
C GLU A 173 -27.07 -10.67 -8.47
N ARG A 174 -26.21 -9.69 -8.15
CA ARG A 174 -26.18 -8.38 -8.82
C ARG A 174 -24.87 -8.08 -9.51
N HIS A 175 -23.75 -8.22 -8.83
CA HIS A 175 -22.41 -7.96 -9.38
C HIS A 175 -21.31 -8.48 -8.46
N VAL A 176 -20.14 -8.74 -9.06
CA VAL A 176 -18.91 -9.08 -8.33
C VAL A 176 -17.78 -8.16 -8.80
N HIS A 177 -17.16 -7.47 -7.87
CA HIS A 177 -16.03 -6.58 -8.10
C HIS A 177 -14.81 -7.06 -7.32
N VAL A 178 -13.69 -7.24 -8.01
CA VAL A 178 -12.45 -7.81 -7.45
C VAL A 178 -11.29 -6.93 -7.84
N GLU A 179 -10.47 -6.53 -6.87
CA GLU A 179 -9.30 -5.68 -7.07
C GLU A 179 -8.12 -6.20 -6.28
N PHE A 180 -7.00 -6.50 -6.99
CA PHE A 180 -5.79 -6.99 -6.35
C PHE A 180 -4.52 -6.41 -6.96
N TYR A 181 -3.50 -6.25 -6.10
CA TYR A 181 -2.15 -5.92 -6.53
C TYR A 181 -1.50 -7.10 -7.27
N ILE A 182 -1.51 -8.30 -6.66
CA ILE A 182 -0.99 -9.52 -7.26
C ILE A 182 -2.11 -10.56 -7.38
N ALA A 183 -2.24 -11.09 -8.59
CA ALA A 183 -3.01 -12.29 -8.88
C ALA A 183 -2.07 -13.33 -9.52
N LEU A 184 -2.16 -14.58 -9.07
CA LEU A 184 -1.46 -15.73 -9.64
C LEU A 184 -2.47 -16.82 -9.97
N ASP A 185 -2.18 -17.62 -10.99
CA ASP A 185 -2.95 -18.82 -11.31
C ASP A 185 -2.34 -20.00 -10.56
N ASP A 186 -2.81 -20.27 -9.36
CA ASP A 186 -2.33 -21.33 -8.47
C ASP A 186 -3.47 -22.12 -7.84
N ALA A 187 -3.13 -23.16 -7.07
CA ALA A 187 -4.12 -24.09 -6.51
C ALA A 187 -5.13 -23.42 -5.55
N THR A 188 -4.75 -22.35 -4.87
CA THR A 188 -5.59 -21.66 -3.89
C THR A 188 -6.45 -20.58 -4.55
N SER A 189 -5.85 -19.76 -5.40
CA SER A 189 -6.54 -18.68 -6.12
C SER A 189 -7.51 -19.19 -7.19
N CYS A 190 -7.32 -20.40 -7.70
CA CYS A 190 -8.20 -21.01 -8.71
C CYS A 190 -9.66 -21.13 -8.24
N HIS A 191 -9.93 -21.26 -6.93
CA HIS A 191 -11.30 -21.28 -6.39
C HIS A 191 -12.04 -19.99 -6.72
N VAL A 192 -11.40 -18.85 -6.50
CA VAL A 192 -11.96 -17.51 -6.78
C VAL A 192 -12.16 -17.31 -8.29
N PHE A 193 -11.19 -17.68 -9.12
CA PHE A 193 -11.32 -17.54 -10.57
C PHE A 193 -12.42 -18.42 -11.15
N SER A 194 -12.57 -19.65 -10.64
CA SER A 194 -13.64 -20.56 -11.07
C SER A 194 -15.02 -20.04 -10.66
N ALA A 195 -15.15 -19.48 -9.46
CA ALA A 195 -16.38 -18.85 -9.01
C ALA A 195 -16.74 -17.59 -9.85
N LEU A 196 -15.76 -16.75 -10.20
CA LEU A 196 -15.95 -15.60 -11.09
C LEU A 196 -16.43 -16.04 -12.50
N GLU A 197 -15.82 -17.10 -13.04
CA GLU A 197 -16.21 -17.68 -14.32
C GLU A 197 -17.64 -18.21 -14.27
N ALA A 198 -18.00 -18.95 -13.22
CA ALA A 198 -19.35 -19.46 -13.02
C ALA A 198 -20.38 -18.33 -12.85
N ALA A 199 -20.07 -17.30 -12.07
CA ALA A 199 -20.94 -16.14 -11.89
C ALA A 199 -21.15 -15.37 -13.21
N ALA A 200 -20.09 -15.13 -14.00
CA ALA A 200 -20.20 -14.48 -15.30
C ALA A 200 -21.06 -15.31 -16.27
N ARG A 201 -20.94 -16.63 -16.30
CA ARG A 201 -21.80 -17.52 -17.09
C ARG A 201 -23.28 -17.51 -16.66
N ARG A 202 -23.56 -17.20 -15.38
CA ARG A 202 -24.93 -16.94 -14.89
C ARG A 202 -25.47 -15.55 -15.31
N GLY A 203 -24.67 -14.74 -16.00
CA GLY A 203 -25.04 -13.37 -16.40
C GLY A 203 -24.79 -12.32 -15.32
N ILE A 204 -24.09 -12.66 -14.25
CA ILE A 204 -23.72 -11.70 -13.20
C ILE A 204 -22.51 -10.86 -13.71
N PRO A 205 -22.61 -9.52 -13.73
CA PRO A 205 -21.48 -8.66 -14.09
C PRO A 205 -20.30 -8.85 -13.14
N CYS A 206 -19.21 -9.42 -13.64
CA CYS A 206 -17.96 -9.63 -12.90
C CYS A 206 -16.87 -8.71 -13.43
N ARG A 207 -16.27 -7.90 -12.56
CA ARG A 207 -15.17 -6.97 -12.89
C ARG A 207 -13.94 -7.29 -12.06
N LEU A 208 -12.80 -7.44 -12.73
CA LEU A 208 -11.51 -7.78 -12.12
C LEU A 208 -10.50 -6.70 -12.48
N LEU A 209 -10.06 -5.90 -11.50
CA LEU A 209 -9.06 -4.84 -11.63
C LEU A 209 -7.73 -5.33 -11.05
N LEU A 210 -6.69 -5.42 -11.87
CA LEU A 210 -5.40 -5.97 -11.48
C LEU A 210 -4.26 -4.98 -11.77
N ASP A 211 -3.34 -4.78 -10.81
CA ASP A 211 -2.15 -3.96 -11.03
C ASP A 211 -1.28 -4.54 -12.14
N GLY A 212 -0.89 -3.71 -13.11
CA GLY A 212 -0.18 -4.14 -14.31
C GLY A 212 1.26 -4.63 -14.06
N LEU A 213 1.87 -4.29 -12.92
CA LEU A 213 3.18 -4.81 -12.54
C LEU A 213 3.04 -6.06 -11.67
N GLY A 214 2.24 -5.96 -10.63
CA GLY A 214 2.07 -7.05 -9.66
C GLY A 214 1.44 -8.29 -10.27
N SER A 215 0.45 -8.12 -11.15
CA SER A 215 -0.27 -9.21 -11.81
C SER A 215 0.18 -9.53 -13.24
N ARG A 216 1.37 -9.04 -13.64
CA ARG A 216 1.86 -9.18 -15.02
C ARG A 216 1.91 -10.63 -15.51
N ALA A 217 2.23 -11.57 -14.64
CA ALA A 217 2.28 -12.99 -14.98
C ALA A 217 0.88 -13.53 -15.28
N PHE A 218 -0.10 -13.20 -14.42
CA PHE A 218 -1.50 -13.59 -14.58
C PHE A 218 -2.13 -13.00 -15.85
N LEU A 219 -1.90 -11.72 -16.13
CA LEU A 219 -2.42 -11.04 -17.33
C LEU A 219 -1.93 -11.65 -18.66
N LYS A 220 -0.91 -12.52 -18.61
CA LYS A 220 -0.41 -13.29 -19.76
C LYS A 220 -0.80 -14.76 -19.72
N SER A 221 -1.47 -15.22 -18.68
CA SER A 221 -1.81 -16.63 -18.45
C SER A 221 -2.96 -17.12 -19.34
N GLN A 222 -3.15 -18.42 -19.37
CA GLN A 222 -4.30 -19.06 -20.01
C GLN A 222 -5.58 -18.74 -19.22
N ARG A 223 -5.52 -18.72 -17.88
CA ARG A 223 -6.65 -18.42 -17.02
C ARG A 223 -7.25 -17.04 -17.29
N HIS A 224 -6.42 -16.03 -17.54
CA HIS A 224 -6.89 -14.70 -17.94
C HIS A 224 -7.75 -14.75 -19.22
N ARG A 225 -7.31 -15.52 -20.25
CA ARG A 225 -8.08 -15.70 -21.50
C ARG A 225 -9.41 -16.42 -21.26
N GLU A 226 -9.42 -17.41 -20.39
CA GLU A 226 -10.63 -18.17 -20.01
C GLU A 226 -11.66 -17.28 -19.31
N LEU A 227 -11.21 -16.41 -18.36
CA LEU A 227 -12.08 -15.44 -17.71
C LEU A 227 -12.72 -14.45 -18.71
N LEU A 228 -11.91 -13.92 -19.62
CA LEU A 228 -12.42 -13.04 -20.69
C LEU A 228 -13.47 -13.76 -21.57
N ALA A 229 -13.20 -15.01 -21.95
CA ALA A 229 -14.11 -15.83 -22.75
C ALA A 229 -15.43 -16.16 -22.00
N ALA A 230 -15.38 -16.22 -20.66
CA ALA A 230 -16.57 -16.42 -19.83
C ALA A 230 -17.39 -15.14 -19.61
N GLY A 231 -16.88 -13.97 -20.04
CA GLY A 231 -17.55 -12.68 -19.90
C GLY A 231 -17.11 -11.85 -18.69
N VAL A 232 -16.05 -12.26 -17.97
CA VAL A 232 -15.45 -11.44 -16.90
C VAL A 232 -14.72 -10.26 -17.53
N GLN A 233 -15.02 -9.05 -17.09
CA GLN A 233 -14.29 -7.85 -17.51
C GLN A 233 -12.98 -7.74 -16.71
N VAL A 234 -11.83 -7.92 -17.35
CA VAL A 234 -10.51 -7.83 -16.72
C VAL A 234 -9.81 -6.58 -17.20
N VAL A 235 -9.41 -5.70 -16.28
CA VAL A 235 -8.76 -4.43 -16.56
C VAL A 235 -7.39 -4.35 -15.87
N GLU A 236 -6.38 -3.91 -16.62
CA GLU A 236 -5.03 -3.66 -16.11
C GLU A 236 -4.96 -2.26 -15.50
N ALA A 237 -4.83 -2.16 -14.18
CA ALA A 237 -4.60 -0.90 -13.48
C ALA A 237 -3.14 -0.48 -13.57
N LEU A 238 -2.89 0.82 -13.77
CA LEU A 238 -1.54 1.40 -13.82
C LEU A 238 -0.60 0.63 -14.75
N PRO A 239 -0.94 0.45 -16.03
CA PRO A 239 -0.19 -0.37 -16.96
C PRO A 239 1.25 0.10 -17.12
N VAL A 240 2.19 -0.86 -17.23
CA VAL A 240 3.63 -0.61 -17.33
C VAL A 240 4.09 -0.67 -18.78
N GLY A 241 4.76 0.39 -19.27
CA GLY A 241 5.36 0.41 -20.61
C GLY A 241 5.93 1.77 -20.99
N PHE A 242 6.99 1.78 -21.82
CA PHE A 242 7.69 2.99 -22.22
C PHE A 242 6.79 4.00 -22.98
N LEU A 243 5.89 3.50 -23.82
CA LEU A 243 4.91 4.31 -24.56
C LEU A 243 3.73 4.77 -23.69
N ARG A 244 3.50 4.13 -22.54
CA ARG A 244 2.41 4.42 -21.60
C ARG A 244 2.79 5.44 -20.52
N ARG A 245 3.96 6.08 -20.62
CA ARG A 245 4.44 7.20 -19.77
C ARG A 245 3.44 8.37 -19.64
N ARG A 246 2.43 8.41 -20.49
CA ARG A 246 1.33 9.38 -20.38
C ARG A 246 0.51 9.25 -19.08
N PHE A 247 0.66 8.15 -18.35
CA PHE A 247 -0.14 7.84 -17.16
C PHE A 247 0.51 8.25 -15.83
N GLY A 248 1.69 8.84 -15.84
CA GLY A 248 2.34 9.35 -14.65
C GLY A 248 3.59 8.58 -14.23
N ARG A 249 3.91 8.65 -12.96
CA ARG A 249 5.09 8.04 -12.32
C ARG A 249 5.04 6.50 -12.43
N ILE A 250 6.17 5.88 -12.80
CA ILE A 250 6.25 4.42 -13.08
C ILE A 250 6.04 3.56 -11.82
N ASP A 251 6.36 4.11 -10.67
CA ASP A 251 6.33 3.42 -9.37
C ASP A 251 5.02 3.61 -8.58
N LEU A 252 4.05 4.34 -9.12
CA LEU A 252 2.67 4.33 -8.62
C LEU A 252 2.07 2.94 -8.81
N ARG A 253 1.51 2.37 -7.75
CA ARG A 253 0.88 1.04 -7.78
C ARG A 253 -0.49 1.06 -7.15
N ASN A 254 -1.35 0.23 -7.67
CA ASN A 254 -2.59 -0.10 -7.00
C ASN A 254 -2.32 -1.29 -6.06
N HIS A 255 -2.17 -0.96 -4.77
CA HIS A 255 -1.82 -1.95 -3.75
C HIS A 255 -3.03 -2.40 -2.92
N ARG A 256 -4.24 -2.01 -3.32
CA ARG A 256 -5.49 -2.43 -2.70
C ARG A 256 -5.75 -3.91 -2.92
N LYS A 257 -6.46 -4.53 -1.99
CA LYS A 257 -6.98 -5.88 -2.04
C LYS A 257 -8.39 -5.80 -1.53
N ILE A 258 -9.32 -5.69 -2.47
CA ILE A 258 -10.75 -5.47 -2.20
C ILE A 258 -11.57 -6.46 -3.04
N VAL A 259 -12.55 -7.07 -2.40
CA VAL A 259 -13.63 -7.75 -3.12
C VAL A 259 -14.95 -7.19 -2.62
N VAL A 260 -15.88 -6.93 -3.52
CA VAL A 260 -17.24 -6.50 -3.17
C VAL A 260 -18.25 -7.31 -3.97
N ILE A 261 -19.19 -7.90 -3.27
CA ILE A 261 -20.25 -8.73 -3.83
C ILE A 261 -21.58 -8.07 -3.48
N ASP A 262 -22.36 -7.72 -4.49
CA ASP A 262 -23.69 -7.11 -4.39
C ASP A 262 -23.75 -5.81 -3.55
N GLY A 263 -22.58 -5.21 -3.23
CA GLY A 263 -22.47 -4.06 -2.35
C GLY A 263 -22.84 -4.32 -0.89
N SER A 264 -22.94 -5.59 -0.49
CA SER A 264 -23.36 -6.04 0.84
C SER A 264 -22.35 -6.93 1.54
N VAL A 265 -21.50 -7.62 0.80
CA VAL A 265 -20.36 -8.39 1.30
C VAL A 265 -19.10 -7.77 0.75
N GLY A 266 -18.10 -7.56 1.60
CA GLY A 266 -16.80 -7.02 1.22
C GLY A 266 -15.66 -7.78 1.86
N TYR A 267 -14.48 -7.72 1.21
CA TYR A 267 -13.22 -8.25 1.74
C TYR A 267 -12.17 -7.15 1.66
N ILE A 268 -11.39 -6.99 2.71
CA ILE A 268 -10.30 -6.02 2.79
C ILE A 268 -9.19 -6.55 3.67
N GLY A 269 -7.94 -6.42 3.22
CA GLY A 269 -6.80 -6.91 4.00
C GLY A 269 -5.49 -6.86 3.25
N SER A 270 -4.62 -7.81 3.60
CA SER A 270 -3.26 -7.87 3.07
C SER A 270 -3.01 -9.05 2.13
N HIS A 271 -3.86 -10.08 2.09
CA HIS A 271 -3.72 -11.19 1.15
C HIS A 271 -3.74 -10.71 -0.30
N ASN A 272 -2.78 -11.18 -1.08
CA ASN A 272 -2.87 -11.13 -2.54
C ASN A 272 -3.70 -12.33 -3.03
N LEU A 273 -4.19 -12.30 -4.25
CA LEU A 273 -4.92 -13.43 -4.84
C LEU A 273 -3.90 -14.48 -5.31
N ALA A 274 -3.31 -15.16 -4.34
CA ALA A 274 -2.23 -16.13 -4.50
C ALA A 274 -2.13 -17.04 -3.27
N SER A 275 -1.61 -18.26 -3.45
CA SER A 275 -1.36 -19.18 -2.34
C SER A 275 -0.28 -18.65 -1.40
N LYS A 276 -0.26 -19.15 -0.16
CA LYS A 276 0.76 -18.81 0.83
C LYS A 276 2.17 -19.23 0.42
N ASP A 277 2.31 -20.22 -0.46
CA ASP A 277 3.61 -20.67 -0.98
C ASP A 277 4.26 -19.64 -1.90
N PHE A 278 3.47 -18.74 -2.46
CA PHE A 278 3.87 -17.59 -3.26
C PHE A 278 5.07 -17.85 -4.18
N LYS A 279 4.90 -18.71 -5.17
CA LYS A 279 5.94 -19.25 -6.06
C LYS A 279 6.91 -18.20 -6.65
N VAL A 280 6.47 -16.95 -6.79
CA VAL A 280 7.33 -15.84 -7.25
C VAL A 280 8.47 -15.54 -6.28
N LYS A 281 8.27 -15.82 -4.97
CA LYS A 281 9.23 -15.61 -3.90
C LYS A 281 9.22 -16.77 -2.89
N GLU A 282 9.19 -18.00 -3.38
CA GLU A 282 9.09 -19.25 -2.61
C GLU A 282 10.10 -19.34 -1.45
N ARG A 283 11.29 -18.78 -1.62
CA ARG A 283 12.33 -18.73 -0.57
C ARG A 283 11.84 -18.11 0.75
N TYR A 284 10.81 -17.29 0.71
CA TYR A 284 10.27 -16.56 1.87
C TYR A 284 8.93 -17.11 2.33
N ALA A 285 8.44 -18.16 1.69
CA ALA A 285 7.20 -18.84 2.06
C ALA A 285 7.30 -19.51 3.45
N PRO A 286 6.17 -19.72 4.13
CA PRO A 286 4.84 -19.22 3.76
C PRO A 286 4.68 -17.71 3.98
N TRP A 287 3.86 -17.08 3.14
CA TRP A 287 3.41 -15.70 3.36
C TRP A 287 2.22 -15.71 4.30
N ILE A 288 2.32 -14.92 5.36
CA ILE A 288 1.33 -14.85 6.42
C ILE A 288 0.64 -13.49 6.33
N ASP A 289 -0.58 -13.51 5.88
CA ASP A 289 -1.42 -12.35 5.67
C ASP A 289 -2.65 -12.37 6.58
N ALA A 290 -3.44 -11.30 6.58
CA ALA A 290 -4.72 -11.24 7.25
C ALA A 290 -5.73 -10.46 6.41
N THR A 291 -7.00 -10.89 6.41
CA THR A 291 -8.10 -10.24 5.69
C THR A 291 -9.34 -10.26 6.55
N MET A 292 -10.10 -9.18 6.53
CA MET A 292 -11.44 -9.10 7.09
C MET A 292 -12.47 -9.25 5.99
N ARG A 293 -13.42 -10.16 6.19
CA ARG A 293 -14.68 -10.23 5.48
C ARG A 293 -15.69 -9.40 6.26
N VAL A 294 -16.39 -8.52 5.59
CA VAL A 294 -17.42 -7.68 6.19
C VAL A 294 -18.75 -7.92 5.48
N ARG A 295 -19.81 -8.14 6.24
CA ARG A 295 -21.18 -8.22 5.74
C ARG A 295 -22.00 -7.13 6.41
N GLY A 296 -22.51 -6.22 5.62
CA GLY A 296 -23.26 -5.08 6.15
C GLY A 296 -22.99 -3.77 5.40
N PRO A 297 -23.43 -2.64 5.96
CA PRO A 297 -23.39 -1.33 5.30
C PRO A 297 -22.00 -0.87 4.86
N VAL A 298 -20.96 -1.21 5.62
CA VAL A 298 -19.58 -0.78 5.32
C VAL A 298 -19.03 -1.41 4.02
N ALA A 299 -19.59 -2.52 3.53
CA ALA A 299 -19.24 -3.10 2.24
C ALA A 299 -19.55 -2.12 1.07
N ASN A 300 -20.57 -1.28 1.22
CA ASN A 300 -20.87 -0.23 0.24
C ASN A 300 -19.81 0.89 0.20
N ASP A 301 -19.07 1.11 1.28
CA ASP A 301 -17.95 2.06 1.27
C ASP A 301 -16.72 1.45 0.54
N LEU A 302 -16.52 0.13 0.62
CA LEU A 302 -15.55 -0.56 -0.24
C LEU A 302 -15.97 -0.50 -1.71
N GLN A 303 -17.28 -0.61 -2.00
CA GLN A 303 -17.84 -0.44 -3.34
C GLN A 303 -17.50 0.94 -3.95
N LYS A 304 -17.56 2.02 -3.15
CA LYS A 304 -17.18 3.37 -3.60
C LYS A 304 -15.72 3.40 -4.06
N ILE A 305 -14.80 2.79 -3.30
CA ILE A 305 -13.39 2.74 -3.65
C ILE A 305 -13.19 2.02 -4.97
N PHE A 306 -13.80 0.82 -5.13
CA PHE A 306 -13.68 0.06 -6.37
C PHE A 306 -14.23 0.83 -7.58
N VAL A 307 -15.40 1.44 -7.46
CA VAL A 307 -16.04 2.20 -8.55
C VAL A 307 -15.16 3.36 -9.01
N GLU A 308 -14.50 4.04 -8.09
CA GLU A 308 -13.57 5.12 -8.41
C GLU A 308 -12.32 4.62 -9.12
N ASP A 309 -11.71 3.54 -8.65
CA ASP A 309 -10.54 2.95 -9.27
C ASP A 309 -10.86 2.37 -10.65
N TRP A 310 -12.03 1.77 -10.80
CA TRP A 310 -12.52 1.30 -12.09
C TRP A 310 -12.70 2.45 -13.09
N TYR A 311 -13.32 3.54 -12.65
CA TYR A 311 -13.50 4.75 -13.47
C TYR A 311 -12.15 5.35 -13.91
N LEU A 312 -11.15 5.38 -13.01
CA LEU A 312 -9.83 5.91 -13.33
C LEU A 312 -9.10 5.14 -14.44
N GLU A 313 -9.41 3.88 -14.64
CA GLU A 313 -8.78 3.02 -15.65
C GLU A 313 -9.64 2.87 -16.93
N THR A 314 -10.96 2.94 -16.83
CA THR A 314 -11.90 2.62 -17.93
C THR A 314 -12.68 3.80 -18.46
N ASP A 315 -12.80 4.88 -17.69
CA ASP A 315 -13.75 5.99 -17.89
C ASP A 315 -15.26 5.51 -17.83
N GLU A 316 -15.56 4.26 -17.34
CA GLU A 316 -16.92 3.73 -17.14
C GLU A 316 -17.49 4.18 -15.79
N GLU A 317 -18.65 4.83 -15.81
CA GLU A 317 -19.34 5.31 -14.61
C GLU A 317 -20.21 4.19 -14.00
N LEU A 318 -19.86 3.77 -12.77
CA LEU A 318 -20.57 2.73 -12.00
C LEU A 318 -21.22 3.30 -10.72
N VAL A 319 -21.38 4.61 -10.63
CA VAL A 319 -21.91 5.29 -9.43
C VAL A 319 -23.32 4.82 -9.05
N ASN A 320 -24.10 4.36 -10.02
CA ASN A 320 -25.44 3.78 -9.81
C ASN A 320 -25.42 2.46 -9.01
N LEU A 321 -24.27 1.81 -8.89
CA LEU A 321 -24.12 0.60 -8.08
C LEU A 321 -23.86 0.90 -6.59
N ILE A 322 -23.57 2.16 -6.25
CA ILE A 322 -23.41 2.61 -4.88
C ILE A 322 -24.80 2.83 -4.29
N ALA A 323 -25.11 2.11 -3.22
CA ALA A 323 -26.39 2.26 -2.55
C ALA A 323 -26.48 3.61 -1.83
N LEU A 324 -27.61 4.30 -2.02
CA LEU A 324 -27.99 5.48 -1.25
C LEU A 324 -28.69 5.05 0.05
N GLY A 325 -28.43 5.80 1.11
CA GLY A 325 -29.09 5.59 2.40
C GLY A 325 -28.37 4.66 3.36
N VAL A 326 -28.85 4.62 4.61
CA VAL A 326 -28.38 3.70 5.63
C VAL A 326 -28.99 2.32 5.34
N ARG A 327 -28.15 1.30 5.17
CA ARG A 327 -28.62 -0.08 5.29
C ARG A 327 -28.59 -0.41 6.77
N ASP A 328 -29.74 -0.68 7.35
CA ASP A 328 -29.81 -1.18 8.72
C ASP A 328 -29.26 -2.61 8.74
N GLY A 329 -28.05 -2.78 9.29
CA GLY A 329 -27.52 -4.06 9.68
C GLY A 329 -27.93 -4.35 11.13
N THR A 330 -28.16 -5.59 11.46
CA THR A 330 -28.55 -6.04 12.80
C THR A 330 -27.36 -6.30 13.71
N ASP A 331 -26.17 -6.40 13.13
CA ASP A 331 -24.94 -6.78 13.82
C ASP A 331 -24.26 -5.53 14.48
N PRO A 332 -23.57 -5.70 15.62
CA PRO A 332 -23.16 -4.57 16.45
C PRO A 332 -21.92 -3.83 15.94
N ALA A 333 -21.08 -4.45 15.08
CA ALA A 333 -19.78 -3.90 14.81
C ALA A 333 -19.82 -2.55 14.06
N ILE A 334 -19.14 -1.56 14.63
CA ILE A 334 -18.95 -0.24 14.03
C ILE A 334 -17.61 -0.24 13.30
N ALA A 335 -17.63 0.14 12.02
CA ALA A 335 -16.44 0.18 11.19
C ALA A 335 -16.45 1.36 10.23
N GLN A 336 -15.27 1.72 9.71
CA GLN A 336 -15.07 2.83 8.78
C GLN A 336 -14.00 2.48 7.75
N VAL A 337 -14.34 2.61 6.48
CA VAL A 337 -13.42 2.36 5.36
C VAL A 337 -12.72 3.65 4.96
N LEU A 338 -11.43 3.53 4.62
CA LEU A 338 -10.63 4.62 4.08
C LEU A 338 -9.87 4.15 2.83
N GLY A 339 -10.06 4.87 1.74
CA GLY A 339 -9.18 4.78 0.57
C GLY A 339 -8.12 5.88 0.65
N THR A 340 -6.85 5.52 0.58
CA THR A 340 -5.74 6.47 0.50
C THR A 340 -4.95 6.31 -0.79
N GLY A 341 -4.22 7.34 -1.18
CA GLY A 341 -3.43 7.35 -2.40
C GLY A 341 -2.89 8.74 -2.73
N PRO A 342 -2.19 8.90 -3.87
CA PRO A 342 -1.54 10.15 -4.24
C PRO A 342 -2.49 11.35 -4.46
N ALA A 343 -3.80 11.10 -4.56
CA ALA A 343 -4.82 12.14 -4.68
C ALA A 343 -5.44 12.54 -3.33
N THR A 344 -5.26 11.75 -2.26
CA THR A 344 -5.60 12.16 -0.89
C THR A 344 -4.64 13.24 -0.41
N TYR A 345 -5.01 13.96 0.64
CA TYR A 345 -4.10 14.95 1.19
C TYR A 345 -2.83 14.26 1.74
N GLU A 346 -1.73 15.00 1.67
CA GLU A 346 -0.41 14.52 2.06
C GLU A 346 -0.40 14.09 3.53
N SER A 347 0.25 12.96 3.80
CA SER A 347 0.34 12.41 5.17
C SER A 347 -0.95 11.90 5.78
N ALA A 348 -2.01 11.65 5.00
CA ALA A 348 -3.28 11.11 5.51
C ALA A 348 -3.07 9.81 6.32
N MET A 349 -2.38 8.84 5.74
CA MET A 349 -2.12 7.55 6.39
C MET A 349 -1.18 7.67 7.62
N PRO A 350 -0.04 8.38 7.58
CA PRO A 350 0.77 8.64 8.76
C PRO A 350 0.01 9.32 9.90
N GLN A 351 -0.83 10.30 9.60
CA GLN A 351 -1.64 11.00 10.60
C GLN A 351 -2.69 10.09 11.24
N LEU A 352 -3.33 9.21 10.46
CA LEU A 352 -4.25 8.21 10.97
C LEU A 352 -3.55 7.25 11.94
N ILE A 353 -2.38 6.72 11.54
CA ILE A 353 -1.57 5.81 12.36
C ILE A 353 -1.12 6.52 13.63
N LEU A 354 -0.65 7.77 13.54
CA LEU A 354 -0.26 8.60 14.68
C LEU A 354 -1.40 8.70 15.69
N SER A 355 -2.59 9.07 15.22
CA SER A 355 -3.75 9.21 16.09
C SER A 355 -4.18 7.87 16.69
N LEU A 356 -4.16 6.81 15.91
CA LEU A 356 -4.49 5.46 16.40
C LEU A 356 -3.51 5.00 17.49
N VAL A 357 -2.21 5.20 17.30
CA VAL A 357 -1.18 4.87 18.31
C VAL A 357 -1.32 5.73 19.56
N HIS A 358 -1.69 7.00 19.42
CA HIS A 358 -1.91 7.89 20.56
C HIS A 358 -3.18 7.58 21.39
N LEU A 359 -4.14 6.85 20.81
CA LEU A 359 -5.29 6.35 21.57
C LEU A 359 -4.90 5.35 22.67
N ALA A 360 -3.76 4.66 22.49
CA ALA A 360 -3.35 3.59 23.39
C ALA A 360 -3.11 4.11 24.82
N GLU A 361 -3.77 3.48 25.78
CA GLU A 361 -3.62 3.70 27.23
C GLU A 361 -2.94 2.51 27.92
N GLU A 362 -3.18 1.29 27.43
CA GLU A 362 -2.65 0.04 27.98
C GLU A 362 -1.68 -0.66 27.03
N GLU A 363 -2.11 -0.89 25.78
CA GLU A 363 -1.35 -1.68 24.81
C GLU A 363 -1.61 -1.23 23.36
N VAL A 364 -0.53 -1.19 22.58
CA VAL A 364 -0.64 -1.13 21.11
C VAL A 364 0.25 -2.17 20.45
N ILE A 365 -0.32 -2.98 19.55
CA ILE A 365 0.43 -3.98 18.77
C ILE A 365 0.31 -3.65 17.29
N LEU A 366 1.46 -3.49 16.65
CA LEU A 366 1.57 -3.23 15.22
C LEU A 366 2.23 -4.43 14.54
N THR A 367 1.66 -4.85 13.42
CA THR A 367 2.21 -5.89 12.55
C THR A 367 2.45 -5.30 11.17
N THR A 368 3.65 -5.46 10.61
CA THR A 368 3.97 -4.98 9.26
C THR A 368 5.17 -5.72 8.68
N PRO A 369 5.17 -6.07 7.37
CA PRO A 369 6.35 -6.65 6.73
C PRO A 369 7.49 -5.62 6.56
N TYR A 370 7.13 -4.36 6.29
CA TYR A 370 8.08 -3.30 6.00
C TYR A 370 7.90 -2.15 7.00
N PHE A 371 8.92 -1.96 7.82
CA PHE A 371 8.94 -0.93 8.85
C PHE A 371 10.02 0.11 8.52
N VAL A 372 9.65 1.10 7.73
CA VAL A 372 10.47 2.27 7.39
C VAL A 372 9.65 3.53 7.62
N PRO A 373 9.30 3.80 8.90
CA PRO A 373 8.38 4.87 9.25
C PRO A 373 8.94 6.24 8.93
N ASP A 374 8.07 7.21 8.69
CA ASP A 374 8.43 8.61 8.72
C ASP A 374 8.61 9.10 10.17
N GLU A 375 9.17 10.31 10.35
CA GLU A 375 9.44 10.85 11.70
C GLU A 375 8.15 11.00 12.55
N PRO A 376 6.98 11.44 12.03
CA PRO A 376 5.75 11.48 12.82
C PRO A 376 5.31 10.11 13.34
N ALA A 377 5.30 9.08 12.49
CA ALA A 377 4.93 7.73 12.90
C ALA A 377 5.93 7.14 13.91
N LEU A 378 7.24 7.37 13.69
CA LEU A 378 8.26 6.97 14.66
C LEU A 378 8.11 7.68 16.00
N ALA A 379 7.94 9.01 15.98
CA ALA A 379 7.76 9.81 17.19
C ALA A 379 6.55 9.38 18.00
N SER A 380 5.44 9.00 17.34
CA SER A 380 4.25 8.52 18.03
C SER A 380 4.52 7.23 18.82
N LEU A 381 5.21 6.25 18.21
CA LEU A 381 5.59 5.00 18.87
C LEU A 381 6.51 5.23 20.07
N LEU A 382 7.54 6.09 19.89
CA LEU A 382 8.48 6.43 20.97
C LEU A 382 7.76 7.12 22.14
N THR A 383 6.87 8.05 21.85
CA THR A 383 6.13 8.79 22.86
C THR A 383 5.14 7.89 23.60
N THR A 384 4.43 7.02 22.89
CA THR A 384 3.47 6.08 23.47
C THR A 384 4.17 5.09 24.41
N ALA A 385 5.29 4.51 23.99
CA ALA A 385 6.09 3.63 24.86
C ALA A 385 6.61 4.35 26.11
N ARG A 386 7.11 5.61 25.98
CA ARG A 386 7.57 6.42 27.11
C ARG A 386 6.48 6.86 28.07
N ARG A 387 5.21 6.85 27.64
CA ARG A 387 4.05 7.04 28.53
C ARG A 387 3.76 5.81 29.39
N GLY A 388 4.52 4.72 29.24
CA GLY A 388 4.30 3.46 29.95
C GLY A 388 3.33 2.50 29.26
N VAL A 389 2.85 2.82 28.07
CA VAL A 389 1.97 1.96 27.28
C VAL A 389 2.79 0.83 26.66
N ARG A 390 2.34 -0.41 26.81
CA ARG A 390 2.95 -1.56 26.16
C ARG A 390 2.89 -1.42 24.66
N THR A 391 4.00 -1.10 24.03
CA THR A 391 4.11 -0.87 22.59
C THR A 391 4.88 -2.01 21.94
N VAL A 392 4.22 -2.74 21.05
CA VAL A 392 4.75 -3.95 20.42
C VAL A 392 4.80 -3.78 18.91
N LEU A 393 5.96 -4.05 18.32
CA LEU A 393 6.17 -4.11 16.88
C LEU A 393 6.53 -5.54 16.46
N VAL A 394 5.70 -6.13 15.58
CA VAL A 394 5.94 -7.48 15.03
C VAL A 394 6.32 -7.35 13.56
N VAL A 395 7.49 -7.85 13.20
CA VAL A 395 8.06 -7.81 11.85
C VAL A 395 8.62 -9.16 11.45
N PRO A 396 8.79 -9.50 10.17
CA PRO A 396 9.43 -10.75 9.78
C PRO A 396 10.93 -10.74 10.12
N GLU A 397 11.47 -11.86 10.60
CA GLU A 397 12.93 -12.06 10.79
C GLU A 397 13.67 -12.04 9.44
N HIS A 398 13.05 -12.66 8.43
CA HIS A 398 13.55 -12.70 7.05
C HIS A 398 12.61 -11.91 6.15
N ASN A 399 13.14 -10.84 5.56
CA ASN A 399 12.38 -9.99 4.64
C ASN A 399 12.76 -10.30 3.20
N ASP A 400 11.79 -10.21 2.28
CA ASP A 400 11.98 -10.42 0.85
C ASP A 400 12.75 -9.27 0.16
N SER A 401 12.94 -8.14 0.86
CA SER A 401 13.77 -7.01 0.48
C SER A 401 14.90 -6.79 1.48
N MET A 402 16.15 -7.05 1.06
CA MET A 402 17.32 -6.81 1.90
C MET A 402 17.49 -5.31 2.25
N LEU A 403 17.17 -4.41 1.32
CA LEU A 403 17.25 -2.97 1.55
C LEU A 403 16.26 -2.53 2.64
N VAL A 404 15.01 -2.98 2.56
CA VAL A 404 13.99 -2.68 3.56
C VAL A 404 14.38 -3.27 4.92
N LYS A 405 14.89 -4.49 4.96
CA LYS A 405 15.39 -5.13 6.19
C LYS A 405 16.47 -4.28 6.87
N LEU A 406 17.46 -3.82 6.12
CA LEU A 406 18.55 -3.00 6.65
C LEU A 406 18.05 -1.61 7.08
N ALA A 407 17.21 -0.96 6.26
CA ALA A 407 16.62 0.33 6.58
C ALA A 407 15.75 0.28 7.85
N SER A 408 14.96 -0.78 8.03
CA SER A 408 14.14 -1.02 9.23
C SER A 408 15.00 -1.06 10.50
N ARG A 409 16.13 -1.75 10.45
CA ARG A 409 17.04 -1.94 11.59
C ARG A 409 17.67 -0.65 12.12
N LYS A 410 17.79 0.39 11.30
CA LYS A 410 18.22 1.73 11.72
C LYS A 410 17.37 2.28 12.87
N PHE A 411 16.07 1.98 12.88
CA PHE A 411 15.12 2.51 13.86
C PHE A 411 15.09 1.71 15.17
N TYR A 412 15.57 0.46 15.18
CA TYR A 412 15.43 -0.46 16.32
C TYR A 412 16.09 0.07 17.58
N GLN A 413 17.26 0.70 17.49
CA GLN A 413 17.93 1.25 18.66
C GLN A 413 17.03 2.27 19.38
N ARG A 414 16.50 3.25 18.66
CA ARG A 414 15.62 4.29 19.22
C ARG A 414 14.34 3.70 19.82
N LEU A 415 13.78 2.68 19.17
CA LEU A 415 12.57 1.99 19.64
C LEU A 415 12.84 1.23 20.95
N LEU A 416 13.92 0.45 21.00
CA LEU A 416 14.32 -0.32 22.21
C LEU A 416 14.66 0.60 23.37
N GLU A 417 15.36 1.72 23.13
CA GLU A 417 15.65 2.76 24.13
C GLU A 417 14.38 3.44 24.70
N ALA A 418 13.31 3.48 23.92
CA ALA A 418 12.02 4.01 24.35
C ALA A 418 11.15 2.97 25.07
N GLY A 419 11.55 1.69 25.09
CA GLY A 419 10.79 0.61 25.72
C GLY A 419 9.86 -0.14 24.75
N VAL A 420 9.94 0.09 23.44
CA VAL A 420 9.16 -0.66 22.45
C VAL A 420 9.68 -2.10 22.38
N GLU A 421 8.76 -3.07 22.48
CA GLU A 421 9.08 -4.48 22.25
C GLU A 421 9.12 -4.76 20.75
N ILE A 422 10.24 -5.27 20.24
CA ILE A 422 10.38 -5.68 18.84
C ILE A 422 10.42 -7.20 18.79
N TRP A 423 9.50 -7.78 18.02
CA TRP A 423 9.36 -9.21 17.83
C TRP A 423 9.59 -9.58 16.37
N GLN A 424 10.48 -10.55 16.13
CA GLN A 424 10.84 -11.05 14.80
C GLN A 424 10.17 -12.39 14.53
N TYR A 425 9.19 -12.41 13.66
CA TYR A 425 8.42 -13.59 13.28
C TYR A 425 9.27 -14.58 12.46
N ARG A 426 9.20 -15.88 12.83
CA ARG A 426 10.03 -16.96 12.27
C ARG A 426 9.29 -17.98 11.43
N GLY A 427 7.98 -17.91 11.34
CA GLY A 427 7.14 -18.86 10.63
C GLY A 427 6.99 -18.61 9.13
N GLY A 428 7.87 -17.82 8.51
CA GLY A 428 7.78 -17.39 7.12
C GLY A 428 7.84 -15.86 6.98
N LEU A 429 7.33 -15.31 5.89
CA LEU A 429 7.20 -13.86 5.71
C LEU A 429 5.88 -13.37 6.33
N LEU A 430 5.95 -12.79 7.52
CA LEU A 430 4.80 -12.09 8.09
C LEU A 430 4.49 -10.86 7.24
N HIS A 431 3.39 -10.92 6.48
CA HIS A 431 3.00 -9.88 5.52
C HIS A 431 1.70 -9.16 5.94
N ALA A 432 1.05 -9.59 7.01
CA ALA A 432 -0.11 -8.90 7.59
C ALA A 432 0.22 -7.47 8.01
N LYS A 433 -0.73 -6.54 7.85
CA LYS A 433 -0.62 -5.14 8.23
C LYS A 433 -1.81 -4.80 9.12
N THR A 434 -1.59 -4.86 10.43
CA THR A 434 -2.64 -4.68 11.43
C THR A 434 -2.15 -3.85 12.60
N ILE A 435 -3.05 -3.07 13.18
CA ILE A 435 -2.82 -2.37 14.45
C ILE A 435 -3.99 -2.69 15.37
N VAL A 436 -3.68 -3.05 16.60
CA VAL A 436 -4.68 -3.24 17.68
C VAL A 436 -4.33 -2.32 18.83
N VAL A 437 -5.31 -1.62 19.36
CA VAL A 437 -5.19 -0.67 20.47
C VAL A 437 -6.16 -1.08 21.57
N ASP A 438 -5.62 -1.36 22.76
CA ASP A 438 -6.33 -1.67 24.02
C ASP A 438 -7.42 -2.74 23.90
N GLY A 439 -7.34 -3.62 22.88
CA GLY A 439 -8.40 -4.59 22.58
C GLY A 439 -9.76 -3.99 22.22
N ARG A 440 -9.82 -2.69 21.89
CA ARG A 440 -11.07 -1.95 21.64
C ARG A 440 -11.16 -1.33 20.25
N THR A 441 -10.03 -0.96 19.66
CA THR A 441 -9.96 -0.36 18.32
C THR A 441 -8.92 -1.07 17.50
N SER A 442 -9.21 -1.36 16.25
CA SER A 442 -8.24 -1.99 15.35
C SER A 442 -8.25 -1.41 13.95
N LEU A 443 -7.13 -1.59 13.26
CA LEU A 443 -6.93 -1.24 11.86
C LEU A 443 -6.49 -2.50 11.11
N MET A 444 -7.19 -2.82 10.03
CA MET A 444 -6.76 -3.72 8.96
C MET A 444 -6.45 -2.87 7.73
N THR A 445 -5.27 -3.04 7.13
CA THR A 445 -4.88 -2.21 5.98
C THR A 445 -4.08 -2.99 4.96
N SER A 446 -4.09 -2.51 3.71
CA SER A 446 -3.14 -2.95 2.68
C SER A 446 -1.80 -2.22 2.78
N ALA A 447 -1.74 -1.08 3.48
CA ALA A 447 -0.57 -0.22 3.59
C ALA A 447 0.50 -0.79 4.53
N ASN A 448 1.74 -0.82 4.07
CA ASN A 448 2.89 -1.04 4.95
C ASN A 448 3.21 0.23 5.76
N LEU A 449 4.01 0.06 6.83
CA LEU A 449 4.57 1.18 7.57
C LEU A 449 5.85 1.70 6.88
N ASP A 450 5.69 2.12 5.63
CA ASP A 450 6.76 2.69 4.82
C ASP A 450 6.26 3.90 4.01
N ARG A 451 7.22 4.66 3.53
CA ARG A 451 6.93 5.91 2.81
C ARG A 451 6.22 5.66 1.48
N ARG A 452 6.52 4.56 0.81
CA ARG A 452 5.90 4.22 -0.47
C ARG A 452 4.39 3.98 -0.33
N SER A 453 3.97 3.24 0.70
CA SER A 453 2.57 3.05 1.02
C SER A 453 1.88 4.35 1.45
N PHE A 454 2.61 5.25 2.10
CA PHE A 454 2.05 6.51 2.58
C PHE A 454 1.85 7.57 1.50
N GLU A 455 2.70 7.61 0.47
CA GLU A 455 2.75 8.72 -0.47
C GLU A 455 2.41 8.31 -1.92
N LEU A 456 2.60 7.05 -2.29
CA LEU A 456 2.58 6.63 -3.69
C LEU A 456 1.50 5.61 -4.03
N ASN A 457 1.32 4.62 -3.18
CA ASN A 457 0.38 3.55 -3.50
C ASN A 457 -1.07 4.00 -3.28
N LEU A 458 -1.98 3.41 -4.06
CA LEU A 458 -3.38 3.34 -3.70
C LEU A 458 -3.53 2.24 -2.65
N GLU A 459 -4.03 2.60 -1.47
CA GLU A 459 -4.20 1.68 -0.34
C GLU A 459 -5.65 1.73 0.16
N ALA A 460 -6.06 0.68 0.87
CA ALA A 460 -7.35 0.59 1.52
C ALA A 460 -7.20 0.14 2.96
N SER A 461 -7.99 0.73 3.83
CA SER A 461 -7.96 0.47 5.27
C SER A 461 -9.37 0.35 5.85
N LEU A 462 -9.52 -0.50 6.84
CA LEU A 462 -10.72 -0.64 7.65
C LEU A 462 -10.36 -0.38 9.12
N VAL A 463 -10.92 0.68 9.69
CA VAL A 463 -10.88 0.92 11.13
C VAL A 463 -12.10 0.27 11.75
N VAL A 464 -11.90 -0.53 12.78
CA VAL A 464 -12.97 -1.20 13.53
C VAL A 464 -12.99 -0.67 14.95
N TYR A 465 -14.15 -0.21 15.38
CA TYR A 465 -14.39 0.37 16.70
C TYR A 465 -15.15 -0.60 17.62
N ASP A 466 -15.06 -1.87 17.34
CA ASP A 466 -15.74 -2.94 18.07
C ASP A 466 -14.73 -3.78 18.86
N ALA A 467 -14.98 -3.94 20.17
CA ALA A 467 -14.08 -4.64 21.06
C ALA A 467 -14.04 -6.15 20.81
N GLU A 468 -15.14 -6.77 20.37
CA GLU A 468 -15.18 -8.23 20.12
C GLU A 468 -14.33 -8.57 18.88
N VAL A 469 -14.55 -7.84 17.78
CA VAL A 469 -13.76 -8.01 16.55
C VAL A 469 -12.29 -7.71 16.83
N THR A 470 -12.01 -6.64 17.59
CA THR A 470 -10.63 -6.24 17.93
C THR A 470 -9.93 -7.32 18.77
N ARG A 471 -10.62 -7.93 19.75
CA ARG A 471 -10.06 -9.03 20.53
C ARG A 471 -9.76 -10.27 19.67
N ARG A 472 -10.59 -10.57 18.68
CA ARG A 472 -10.32 -11.66 17.71
C ARG A 472 -9.06 -11.36 16.89
N LEU A 473 -8.88 -10.13 16.39
CA LEU A 473 -7.66 -9.73 15.70
C LEU A 473 -6.43 -9.78 16.63
N ARG A 474 -6.61 -9.37 17.90
CA ARG A 474 -5.57 -9.45 18.92
C ARG A 474 -5.10 -10.90 19.16
N ALA A 475 -6.04 -11.86 19.13
CA ALA A 475 -5.71 -13.30 19.25
C ALA A 475 -4.91 -13.81 18.04
N VAL A 476 -5.18 -13.33 16.83
CA VAL A 476 -4.35 -13.61 15.64
C VAL A 476 -2.94 -13.07 15.84
N GLN A 477 -2.79 -11.81 16.30
CA GLN A 477 -1.47 -11.23 16.59
C GLN A 477 -0.71 -11.98 17.70
N GLU A 478 -1.41 -12.54 18.70
CA GLU A 478 -0.77 -13.45 19.66
C GLU A 478 -0.23 -14.72 19.03
N GLY A 479 -0.94 -15.25 18.02
CA GLY A 479 -0.43 -16.35 17.20
C GLY A 479 0.91 -16.00 16.53
N TYR A 480 1.04 -14.75 16.06
CA TYR A 480 2.30 -14.27 15.50
C TYR A 480 3.39 -14.12 16.57
N LEU A 481 3.08 -13.55 17.74
CA LEU A 481 4.03 -13.40 18.85
C LEU A 481 4.57 -14.75 19.33
N ARG A 482 3.72 -15.78 19.46
CA ARG A 482 4.14 -17.14 19.84
C ARG A 482 5.17 -17.75 18.89
N LYS A 483 5.14 -17.37 17.60
CA LYS A 483 6.09 -17.83 16.57
C LYS A 483 7.24 -16.84 16.35
N SER A 484 7.39 -15.83 17.22
CA SER A 484 8.39 -14.78 17.09
C SER A 484 9.48 -14.89 18.14
N LYS A 485 10.66 -14.35 17.84
CA LYS A 485 11.73 -14.09 18.81
C LYS A 485 11.74 -12.61 19.18
N ARG A 486 11.73 -12.30 20.46
CA ARG A 486 11.95 -10.94 20.95
C ARG A 486 13.39 -10.49 20.66
N VAL A 487 13.55 -9.26 20.25
CA VAL A 487 14.86 -8.62 20.10
C VAL A 487 15.29 -8.13 21.48
N GLU A 488 16.29 -8.78 22.05
CA GLU A 488 16.81 -8.40 23.36
C GLU A 488 17.71 -7.15 23.23
N PRO A 489 17.45 -6.09 24.02
CA PRO A 489 18.22 -4.85 23.96
C PRO A 489 19.72 -5.08 24.18
N SER A 490 20.12 -5.95 25.13
CA SER A 490 21.52 -6.27 25.41
C SER A 490 22.23 -6.90 24.22
N GLU A 491 21.60 -7.87 23.54
CA GLU A 491 22.15 -8.48 22.32
C GLU A 491 22.22 -7.46 21.19
N TRP A 492 21.22 -6.57 21.10
CA TRP A 492 21.15 -5.55 20.05
C TRP A 492 22.28 -4.53 20.18
N TYR A 493 22.56 -4.03 21.36
CA TYR A 493 23.60 -3.03 21.61
C TYR A 493 25.02 -3.60 21.50
N ALA A 494 25.20 -4.89 21.78
CA ALA A 494 26.50 -5.57 21.66
C ALA A 494 26.94 -5.84 20.22
N ARG A 495 26.11 -5.51 19.21
CA ARG A 495 26.43 -5.77 17.81
C ARG A 495 27.63 -4.95 17.31
N PRO A 496 28.46 -5.50 16.41
CA PRO A 496 29.63 -4.81 15.84
C PRO A 496 29.27 -3.48 15.16
N ALA A 497 30.11 -2.48 15.31
CA ALA A 497 29.89 -1.13 14.76
C ALA A 497 29.71 -1.12 13.22
N TRP A 498 30.38 -2.02 12.50
CA TRP A 498 30.25 -2.09 11.03
C TRP A 498 28.84 -2.48 10.57
N LYS A 499 28.11 -3.32 11.35
CA LYS A 499 26.71 -3.62 11.05
C LYS A 499 25.84 -2.39 11.16
N ARG A 500 26.04 -1.59 12.21
CA ARG A 500 25.36 -0.30 12.42
C ARG A 500 25.67 0.69 11.30
N LEU A 501 26.94 0.72 10.86
CA LEU A 501 27.35 1.58 9.75
C LEU A 501 26.58 1.24 8.46
N ILE A 502 26.49 -0.03 8.10
CA ILE A 502 25.74 -0.48 6.91
C ILE A 502 24.25 -0.15 7.04
N GLU A 503 23.63 -0.47 8.18
CA GLU A 503 22.21 -0.20 8.44
C GLU A 503 21.90 1.31 8.35
N ASN A 504 22.77 2.15 8.92
CA ASN A 504 22.62 3.60 8.83
C ASN A 504 22.85 4.13 7.41
N ALA A 505 23.84 3.61 6.68
CA ALA A 505 24.09 4.00 5.29
C ALA A 505 22.90 3.66 4.39
N VAL A 506 22.36 2.43 4.50
CA VAL A 506 21.13 2.04 3.77
C VAL A 506 19.94 2.87 4.26
N GLY A 507 19.88 3.16 5.56
CA GLY A 507 18.84 4.01 6.13
C GLY A 507 18.83 5.46 5.62
N LEU A 508 19.92 5.97 5.02
CA LEU A 508 19.90 7.25 4.29
C LEU A 508 19.03 7.17 3.02
N MET A 509 18.85 5.98 2.47
CA MET A 509 17.97 5.75 1.32
C MET A 509 16.49 5.59 1.72
N SER A 510 16.15 5.62 3.01
CA SER A 510 14.75 5.52 3.50
C SER A 510 13.77 6.44 2.77
N PRO A 511 14.15 7.67 2.36
CA PRO A 511 13.26 8.54 1.58
C PRO A 511 12.92 8.03 0.17
N LEU A 512 13.63 7.00 -0.30
CA LEU A 512 13.44 6.38 -1.62
C LEU A 512 12.79 4.99 -1.52
N LEU A 513 12.67 4.44 -0.30
CA LEU A 513 12.05 3.16 0.05
C LEU A 513 10.65 3.40 0.62
#